data_c29c499f3d4bc580130417cf84f3975f
#
_entry.id   c29c499f3d4bc580130417cf84f3975f
#
_cell.length_a   1.000
_cell.length_b   1.000
_cell.length_c   1.000
_cell.angle_alpha   90.00
_cell.angle_beta   90.00
_cell.angle_gamma   90.00
#
_symmetry.space_group_name_H-M   'P 1'
#
loop_
_entity.id
_entity.type
_entity.pdbx_description
1 polymer ?
#
loop_
_entity_poly.entity_id
_entity_poly.type
_entity_poly.pdbx_seq_one_letter_code
_entity_poly.pdbx_strand_id
1 'polypeptide(L)'
;MWLRSSAREEIMLDEKAEIHPLFENAPNTTEFKKLRKRIVRQVREAVETYGMIERDAKWLVCLSGGKDSYTLLSILHELQWRGLLPVKLLACNLDQGQPGFPSTVLPKFLEERGVPNRIEYQDTYSIVKSKIPAGKTYCSLCSRLRRGILYRIAREEGCSSIVLGHHRDDILETFFMNLFHGGRLATMPPKLLNEEGDLFLYRPLAFVSELDCEKFANALKFPIIPCDLCGSQDGLQRQQIKKLLNDWESRTPGRRQVLFRSLMNARPSHLLDTKLFDFTSLQKDG
;
A
#
# COMPACT_ATOMS: atom_id res chain seq x y z
N MET A 1 6.21 -20.55 16.73
CA MET A 1 5.42 -21.01 17.89
C MET A 1 5.35 -19.91 18.93
N TRP A 2 5.00 -18.72 18.49
CA TRP A 2 4.84 -17.49 19.27
C TRP A 2 3.55 -16.84 18.84
N LEU A 3 2.48 -16.85 19.59
CA LEU A 3 1.15 -16.27 19.44
C LEU A 3 0.00 -17.29 19.35
N ARG A 4 0.05 -18.33 20.23
CA ARG A 4 -1.17 -18.98 20.72
C ARG A 4 -1.22 -18.81 22.22
N SER A 5 -1.53 -17.59 22.67
CA SER A 5 -1.98 -17.33 24.03
C SER A 5 -3.09 -16.31 23.95
N SER A 6 -4.28 -16.81 24.28
CA SER A 6 -5.49 -16.09 24.67
C SER A 6 -5.97 -14.94 23.79
N ALA A 7 -6.80 -15.28 22.83
CA ALA A 7 -7.90 -14.42 22.42
C ALA A 7 -8.74 -14.11 23.68
N ARG A 8 -8.64 -12.90 24.18
CA ARG A 8 -9.54 -12.18 25.13
C ARG A 8 -8.75 -11.35 26.15
N GLU A 9 -7.78 -10.59 25.72
CA GLU A 9 -7.51 -9.33 26.37
C GLU A 9 -8.13 -8.24 25.50
N GLU A 10 -9.36 -7.87 25.82
CA GLU A 10 -9.90 -6.55 25.52
C GLU A 10 -8.93 -5.57 26.18
N ILE A 11 -8.03 -4.99 25.37
CA ILE A 11 -7.23 -3.86 25.78
C ILE A 11 -8.23 -2.74 26.04
N MET A 12 -8.62 -2.58 27.29
CA MET A 12 -9.24 -1.34 27.78
C MET A 12 -8.28 -0.22 27.41
N LEU A 13 -8.72 0.64 26.53
CA LEU A 13 -8.04 1.89 26.19
C LEU A 13 -8.02 2.70 27.49
N ASP A 14 -6.87 2.75 28.13
CA ASP A 14 -6.61 3.63 29.25
C ASP A 14 -6.84 5.08 28.77
N GLU A 15 -7.83 5.75 29.30
CA GLU A 15 -8.26 7.11 28.89
C GLU A 15 -7.23 8.21 29.18
N LYS A 16 -6.05 7.84 29.67
CA LYS A 16 -4.92 8.75 29.97
C LYS A 16 -3.67 8.50 29.13
N ALA A 17 -3.72 7.61 28.14
CA ALA A 17 -2.60 7.46 27.21
C ALA A 17 -2.47 8.71 26.34
N GLU A 18 -1.28 9.32 26.30
CA GLU A 18 -0.95 10.43 25.42
C GLU A 18 -1.41 10.12 23.98
N ILE A 19 -2.15 11.04 23.37
CA ILE A 19 -2.63 10.86 21.99
C ILE A 19 -1.43 10.96 21.08
N HIS A 20 -1.17 9.92 20.27
CA HIS A 20 -0.08 9.98 19.29
C HIS A 20 -0.25 11.20 18.37
N PRO A 21 0.82 12.00 18.09
CA PRO A 21 0.72 13.27 17.34
C PRO A 21 0.01 13.15 15.98
N LEU A 22 0.13 12.01 15.30
CA LEU A 22 -0.60 11.74 14.04
C LEU A 22 -2.12 11.65 14.20
N PHE A 23 -2.64 11.54 15.43
CA PHE A 23 -4.07 11.46 15.75
C PHE A 23 -4.58 12.67 16.54
N GLU A 24 -3.79 13.72 16.67
CA GLU A 24 -4.15 14.93 17.43
C GLU A 24 -5.49 15.54 16.98
N ASN A 25 -5.78 15.53 15.68
CA ASN A 25 -7.02 16.03 15.10
C ASN A 25 -8.10 14.96 14.91
N ALA A 26 -7.93 13.77 15.52
CA ALA A 26 -8.85 12.66 15.34
C ALA A 26 -10.23 12.97 15.95
N PRO A 27 -11.33 12.77 15.20
CA PRO A 27 -12.67 12.95 15.75
C PRO A 27 -12.95 11.96 16.87
N ASN A 28 -13.54 12.43 17.97
CA ASN A 28 -13.95 11.56 19.09
C ASN A 28 -15.34 10.93 18.84
N THR A 29 -15.61 10.45 17.62
CA THR A 29 -16.88 9.83 17.26
C THR A 29 -16.79 8.30 17.27
N THR A 30 -17.89 7.64 17.59
CA THR A 30 -17.97 6.17 17.56
C THR A 30 -17.70 5.62 16.17
N GLU A 31 -18.11 6.31 15.11
CA GLU A 31 -17.84 5.91 13.73
C GLU A 31 -16.36 5.91 13.42
N PHE A 32 -15.64 6.99 13.77
CA PHE A 32 -14.20 7.05 13.55
C PHE A 32 -13.46 5.98 14.36
N LYS A 33 -13.84 5.77 15.62
CA LYS A 33 -13.25 4.72 16.47
C LYS A 33 -13.43 3.33 15.84
N LYS A 34 -14.63 3.03 15.31
CA LYS A 34 -14.90 1.76 14.59
C LYS A 34 -14.09 1.64 13.29
N LEU A 35 -14.00 2.71 12.51
CA LEU A 35 -13.20 2.76 11.28
C LEU A 35 -11.72 2.51 11.57
N ARG A 36 -11.14 3.26 12.51
CA ARG A 36 -9.74 3.10 12.96
C ARG A 36 -9.46 1.68 13.42
N LYS A 37 -10.30 1.12 14.31
CA LYS A 37 -10.17 -0.27 14.81
C LYS A 37 -10.20 -1.29 13.66
N ARG A 38 -11.05 -1.09 12.65
CA ARG A 38 -11.14 -1.96 11.47
C ARG A 38 -9.88 -1.91 10.64
N ILE A 39 -9.36 -0.71 10.31
CA ILE A 39 -8.14 -0.56 9.52
C ILE A 39 -6.93 -1.16 10.25
N VAL A 40 -6.75 -0.85 11.53
CA VAL A 40 -5.69 -1.42 12.37
C VAL A 40 -5.72 -2.94 12.34
N ARG A 41 -6.91 -3.56 12.50
CA ARG A 41 -7.06 -5.01 12.43
C ARG A 41 -6.66 -5.57 11.07
N GLN A 42 -7.13 -4.95 9.98
CA GLN A 42 -6.84 -5.40 8.61
C GLN A 42 -5.36 -5.26 8.25
N VAL A 43 -4.70 -4.19 8.71
CA VAL A 43 -3.25 -4.01 8.54
C VAL A 43 -2.47 -5.07 9.32
N ARG A 44 -2.83 -5.32 10.58
CA ARG A 44 -2.23 -6.41 11.35
C ARG A 44 -2.40 -7.76 10.68
N GLU A 45 -3.62 -8.07 10.25
CA GLU A 45 -3.93 -9.32 9.54
C GLU A 45 -3.06 -9.48 8.28
N ALA A 46 -2.88 -8.43 7.48
CA ALA A 46 -2.00 -8.46 6.30
C ALA A 46 -0.53 -8.68 6.69
N VAL A 47 -0.04 -7.95 7.69
CA VAL A 47 1.33 -8.06 8.18
C VAL A 47 1.64 -9.46 8.71
N GLU A 48 0.72 -10.05 9.48
CA GLU A 48 0.84 -11.39 10.04
C GLU A 48 0.72 -12.48 8.95
N THR A 49 -0.31 -12.38 8.08
CA THR A 49 -0.58 -13.37 7.03
C THR A 49 0.60 -13.52 6.07
N TYR A 50 1.24 -12.41 5.72
CA TYR A 50 2.34 -12.42 4.76
C TYR A 50 3.73 -12.38 5.42
N GLY A 51 3.81 -12.53 6.74
CA GLY A 51 5.08 -12.58 7.47
C GLY A 51 5.98 -11.38 7.17
N MET A 52 5.43 -10.15 7.33
CA MET A 52 6.19 -8.94 6.99
C MET A 52 7.13 -8.49 8.11
N ILE A 53 6.91 -8.94 9.36
CA ILE A 53 7.71 -8.53 10.51
C ILE A 53 9.02 -9.29 10.54
N GLU A 54 10.12 -8.54 10.51
CA GLU A 54 11.46 -8.97 10.89
C GLU A 54 11.85 -8.17 12.13
N ARG A 55 12.32 -8.84 13.15
CA ARG A 55 12.66 -8.19 14.43
C ARG A 55 13.77 -7.16 14.21
N ASP A 56 13.60 -5.98 14.84
CA ASP A 56 14.54 -4.86 14.78
C ASP A 56 14.80 -4.29 13.36
N ALA A 57 13.99 -4.68 12.39
CA ALA A 57 14.05 -4.16 11.03
C ALA A 57 13.75 -2.64 10.98
N LYS A 58 14.32 -1.98 9.98
CA LYS A 58 13.98 -0.59 9.63
C LYS A 58 13.21 -0.57 8.32
N TRP A 59 12.02 0.04 8.32
CA TRP A 59 11.14 0.12 7.17
C TRP A 59 11.13 1.53 6.58
N LEU A 60 11.33 1.64 5.28
CA LEU A 60 11.18 2.89 4.53
C LEU A 60 9.72 3.04 4.09
N VAL A 61 8.95 3.90 4.77
CA VAL A 61 7.53 4.16 4.46
C VAL A 61 7.43 5.23 3.39
N CYS A 62 7.06 4.86 2.17
CA CYS A 62 7.01 5.76 1.03
C CYS A 62 5.73 6.61 1.04
N LEU A 63 5.91 7.94 1.06
CA LEU A 63 4.84 8.91 1.08
C LEU A 63 4.76 9.65 -0.26
N SER A 64 3.61 9.52 -0.93
CA SER A 64 3.30 10.28 -2.13
C SER A 64 2.58 11.61 -1.85
N GLY A 65 2.16 11.83 -0.60
CA GLY A 65 1.25 12.90 -0.23
C GLY A 65 -0.23 12.59 -0.48
N GLY A 66 -0.55 11.41 -1.02
CA GLY A 66 -1.94 10.96 -1.22
C GLY A 66 -2.55 10.34 0.06
N LYS A 67 -3.89 10.26 0.09
CA LYS A 67 -4.71 9.74 1.21
C LYS A 67 -4.23 8.39 1.75
N ASP A 68 -3.81 7.48 0.85
CA ASP A 68 -3.43 6.12 1.21
C ASP A 68 -2.06 6.07 1.90
N SER A 69 -1.12 6.90 1.46
CA SER A 69 0.20 7.01 2.08
C SER A 69 0.14 7.62 3.48
N TYR A 70 -0.71 8.62 3.70
CA TYR A 70 -0.96 9.16 5.04
C TYR A 70 -1.66 8.15 5.95
N THR A 71 -2.65 7.41 5.43
CA THR A 71 -3.32 6.34 6.16
C THR A 71 -2.32 5.27 6.58
N LEU A 72 -1.48 4.80 5.64
CA LEU A 72 -0.42 3.83 5.92
C LEU A 72 0.50 4.30 7.05
N LEU A 73 1.06 5.50 6.92
CA LEU A 73 1.97 6.08 7.91
C LEU A 73 1.34 6.09 9.30
N SER A 74 0.12 6.63 9.41
CA SER A 74 -0.55 6.79 10.70
C SER A 74 -0.85 5.45 11.37
N ILE A 75 -1.31 4.46 10.61
CA ILE A 75 -1.63 3.14 11.16
C ILE A 75 -0.36 2.37 11.56
N LEU A 76 0.73 2.47 10.80
CA LEU A 76 2.01 1.84 11.16
C LEU A 76 2.59 2.45 12.44
N HIS A 77 2.56 3.78 12.56
CA HIS A 77 2.97 4.47 13.79
C HIS A 77 2.10 4.11 14.98
N GLU A 78 0.78 3.98 14.80
CA GLU A 78 -0.11 3.49 15.86
C GLU A 78 0.25 2.07 16.31
N LEU A 79 0.51 1.17 15.38
CA LEU A 79 0.90 -0.21 15.69
C LEU A 79 2.26 -0.25 16.40
N GLN A 80 3.23 0.57 15.95
CA GLN A 80 4.53 0.69 16.60
C GLN A 80 4.39 1.23 18.03
N TRP A 81 3.64 2.31 18.21
CA TRP A 81 3.42 2.94 19.51
C TRP A 81 2.75 2.01 20.52
N ARG A 82 1.86 1.13 20.02
CA ARG A 82 1.22 0.08 20.84
C ARG A 82 2.11 -1.15 21.08
N GLY A 83 3.34 -1.16 20.61
CA GLY A 83 4.24 -2.33 20.73
C GLY A 83 3.84 -3.52 19.86
N LEU A 84 2.90 -3.33 18.90
CA LEU A 84 2.41 -4.39 18.02
C LEU A 84 3.20 -4.52 16.70
N LEU A 85 4.10 -3.57 16.44
CA LEU A 85 4.97 -3.55 15.27
C LEU A 85 6.40 -3.26 15.72
N PRO A 86 7.22 -4.28 16.00
CA PRO A 86 8.57 -4.13 16.57
C PRO A 86 9.61 -3.81 15.46
N VAL A 87 9.36 -2.73 14.69
CA VAL A 87 10.24 -2.25 13.63
C VAL A 87 10.46 -0.75 13.76
N LYS A 88 11.57 -0.24 13.24
CA LYS A 88 11.80 1.20 13.12
C LYS A 88 11.16 1.73 11.85
N LEU A 89 10.49 2.87 11.90
CA LEU A 89 9.84 3.50 10.76
C LEU A 89 10.61 4.75 10.35
N LEU A 90 10.90 4.90 9.05
CA LEU A 90 11.45 6.09 8.43
C LEU A 90 10.52 6.50 7.28
N ALA A 91 9.86 7.64 7.40
CA ALA A 91 9.04 8.18 6.31
C ALA A 91 9.95 8.71 5.19
N CYS A 92 9.60 8.43 3.94
CA CYS A 92 10.35 8.92 2.78
C CYS A 92 9.41 9.55 1.75
N ASN A 93 9.71 10.78 1.36
CA ASN A 93 9.07 11.41 0.20
C ASN A 93 10.11 11.64 -0.89
N LEU A 94 9.76 11.28 -2.12
CA LEU A 94 10.53 11.59 -3.31
C LEU A 94 9.79 12.67 -4.11
N ASP A 95 10.32 13.88 -4.07
CA ASP A 95 9.92 14.96 -4.98
C ASP A 95 10.59 14.76 -6.34
N GLN A 96 9.78 14.54 -7.37
CA GLN A 96 10.21 14.23 -8.73
C GLN A 96 10.37 15.48 -9.63
N GLY A 97 10.23 16.68 -9.08
CA GLY A 97 10.28 17.93 -9.83
C GLY A 97 9.04 18.17 -10.71
N GLN A 98 7.89 17.60 -10.35
CA GLN A 98 6.66 17.83 -11.11
C GLN A 98 6.17 19.28 -10.94
N PRO A 99 5.75 19.95 -12.03
CA PRO A 99 5.23 21.31 -11.95
C PRO A 99 4.05 21.41 -10.99
N GLY A 100 4.13 22.39 -10.08
CA GLY A 100 3.08 22.61 -9.08
C GLY A 100 3.07 21.64 -7.89
N PHE A 101 4.07 20.78 -7.76
CA PHE A 101 4.20 19.94 -6.57
C PHE A 101 4.51 20.80 -5.33
N PRO A 102 3.68 20.74 -4.26
CA PRO A 102 3.86 21.56 -3.07
C PRO A 102 4.92 20.95 -2.14
N SER A 103 6.20 21.16 -2.48
CA SER A 103 7.37 20.52 -1.84
C SER A 103 7.49 20.76 -0.32
N THR A 104 6.80 21.79 0.21
CA THR A 104 6.87 22.14 1.64
C THR A 104 5.81 21.49 2.50
N VAL A 105 4.71 21.02 1.91
CA VAL A 105 3.52 20.52 2.64
C VAL A 105 3.85 19.26 3.45
N LEU A 106 4.44 18.27 2.80
CA LEU A 106 4.73 16.99 3.45
C LEU A 106 5.88 17.09 4.47
N PRO A 107 7.02 17.75 4.18
CA PRO A 107 8.07 17.97 5.17
C PRO A 107 7.54 18.65 6.44
N LYS A 108 6.80 19.75 6.29
CA LYS A 108 6.19 20.47 7.41
C LYS A 108 5.27 19.58 8.24
N PHE A 109 4.41 18.79 7.58
CA PHE A 109 3.51 17.85 8.25
C PHE A 109 4.28 16.82 9.10
N LEU A 110 5.37 16.26 8.56
CA LEU A 110 6.17 15.24 9.25
C LEU A 110 6.96 15.84 10.42
N GLU A 111 7.53 17.02 10.22
CA GLU A 111 8.30 17.74 11.24
C GLU A 111 7.42 18.14 12.43
N GLU A 112 6.26 18.76 12.17
CA GLU A 112 5.31 19.17 13.22
C GLU A 112 4.81 17.98 14.08
N ARG A 113 4.88 16.75 13.55
CA ARG A 113 4.46 15.53 14.24
C ARG A 113 5.59 14.65 14.74
N GLY A 114 6.83 15.16 14.66
CA GLY A 114 8.00 14.45 15.13
C GLY A 114 8.25 13.10 14.43
N VAL A 115 7.79 12.96 13.17
CA VAL A 115 7.98 11.73 12.40
C VAL A 115 9.38 11.70 11.77
N PRO A 116 10.23 10.70 12.06
CA PRO A 116 11.52 10.54 11.39
C PRO A 116 11.32 10.44 9.88
N ASN A 117 12.02 11.32 9.13
CA ASN A 117 11.80 11.38 7.70
C ASN A 117 13.05 11.68 6.88
N ARG A 118 13.00 11.28 5.60
CA ARG A 118 13.95 11.63 4.54
C ARG A 118 13.16 12.23 3.37
N ILE A 119 13.46 13.46 3.01
CA ILE A 119 12.95 14.11 1.80
C ILE A 119 14.04 14.08 0.75
N GLU A 120 13.75 13.48 -0.38
CA GLU A 120 14.66 13.38 -1.51
C GLU A 120 14.10 14.17 -2.69
N TYR A 121 14.91 15.05 -3.26
CA TYR A 121 14.60 15.74 -4.50
C TYR A 121 15.41 15.14 -5.64
N GLN A 122 14.71 14.68 -6.69
CA GLN A 122 15.38 14.25 -7.92
C GLN A 122 14.47 14.49 -9.12
N ASP A 123 14.87 15.40 -10.02
CA ASP A 123 14.11 15.73 -11.23
C ASP A 123 14.04 14.54 -12.20
N THR A 124 13.14 13.60 -11.92
CA THR A 124 12.83 12.49 -12.82
C THR A 124 11.78 12.90 -13.85
N TYR A 125 10.99 13.95 -13.57
CA TYR A 125 9.96 14.42 -14.48
C TYR A 125 10.54 14.92 -15.79
N SER A 126 11.55 15.78 -15.76
CA SER A 126 12.25 16.27 -16.95
C SER A 126 12.90 15.14 -17.75
N ILE A 127 13.50 14.15 -17.05
CA ILE A 127 14.09 12.97 -17.70
C ILE A 127 13.02 12.17 -18.46
N VAL A 128 11.89 11.92 -17.82
CA VAL A 128 10.79 11.16 -18.44
C VAL A 128 10.23 11.92 -19.65
N LYS A 129 10.02 13.23 -19.49
CA LYS A 129 9.46 14.09 -20.54
C LYS A 129 10.40 14.19 -21.77
N SER A 130 11.70 14.20 -21.56
CA SER A 130 12.69 14.25 -22.66
C SER A 130 12.81 12.94 -23.44
N LYS A 131 12.55 11.78 -22.79
CA LYS A 131 12.75 10.46 -23.40
C LYS A 131 11.51 9.86 -24.05
N ILE A 132 10.32 10.35 -23.72
CA ILE A 132 9.06 9.80 -24.23
C ILE A 132 8.37 10.78 -25.15
N PRO A 133 8.07 10.39 -26.41
CA PRO A 133 7.36 11.24 -27.37
C PRO A 133 5.98 11.67 -26.84
N ALA A 134 5.54 12.87 -27.26
CA ALA A 134 4.21 13.37 -26.93
C ALA A 134 3.12 12.35 -27.36
N GLY A 135 2.14 12.11 -26.48
CA GLY A 135 1.03 11.17 -26.73
C GLY A 135 1.29 9.72 -26.32
N LYS A 136 2.49 9.39 -25.80
CA LYS A 136 2.76 8.07 -25.19
C LYS A 136 2.74 8.15 -23.66
N THR A 137 2.47 6.99 -23.01
CA THR A 137 2.37 6.90 -21.55
C THR A 137 3.72 6.98 -20.87
N TYR A 138 3.83 7.86 -19.87
CA TYR A 138 5.08 8.08 -19.10
C TYR A 138 5.27 7.11 -17.91
N CYS A 139 4.20 6.39 -17.52
CA CYS A 139 4.13 5.72 -16.22
C CYS A 139 5.13 4.59 -16.03
N SER A 140 5.45 3.82 -17.06
CA SER A 140 6.40 2.70 -16.93
C SER A 140 7.83 3.17 -16.64
N LEU A 141 8.31 4.21 -17.35
CA LEU A 141 9.64 4.77 -17.11
C LEU A 141 9.68 5.52 -15.77
N CYS A 142 8.67 6.34 -15.49
CA CYS A 142 8.56 7.06 -14.23
C CYS A 142 8.56 6.12 -13.02
N SER A 143 7.77 5.04 -13.06
CA SER A 143 7.72 4.07 -11.97
C SER A 143 9.04 3.31 -11.80
N ARG A 144 9.76 3.03 -12.89
CA ARG A 144 11.09 2.39 -12.85
C ARG A 144 12.13 3.30 -12.21
N LEU A 145 12.19 4.57 -12.64
CA LEU A 145 13.12 5.55 -12.06
C LEU A 145 12.84 5.78 -10.57
N ARG A 146 11.57 6.00 -10.21
CA ARG A 146 11.16 6.16 -8.82
C ARG A 146 11.55 4.95 -7.96
N ARG A 147 11.34 3.73 -8.46
CA ARG A 147 11.71 2.50 -7.77
C ARG A 147 13.21 2.42 -7.52
N GLY A 148 14.04 2.69 -8.53
CA GLY A 148 15.49 2.69 -8.40
C GLY A 148 15.99 3.68 -7.34
N ILE A 149 15.40 4.88 -7.30
CA ILE A 149 15.73 5.90 -6.30
C ILE A 149 15.34 5.43 -4.89
N LEU A 150 14.13 4.88 -4.73
CA LEU A 150 13.67 4.37 -3.43
C LEU A 150 14.53 3.21 -2.93
N TYR A 151 15.00 2.33 -3.83
CA TYR A 151 15.94 1.26 -3.48
C TYR A 151 17.28 1.81 -3.00
N ARG A 152 17.82 2.82 -3.70
CA ARG A 152 19.05 3.51 -3.28
C ARG A 152 18.88 4.12 -1.89
N ILE A 153 17.80 4.87 -1.66
CA ILE A 153 17.53 5.51 -0.35
C ILE A 153 17.39 4.44 0.75
N ALA A 154 16.68 3.35 0.49
CA ALA A 154 16.51 2.28 1.46
C ALA A 154 17.86 1.69 1.90
N ARG A 155 18.78 1.49 0.96
CA ARG A 155 20.14 1.00 1.25
C ARG A 155 20.97 2.03 2.03
N GLU A 156 20.95 3.29 1.61
CA GLU A 156 21.64 4.40 2.29
C GLU A 156 21.19 4.54 3.76
N GLU A 157 19.90 4.35 4.01
CA GLU A 157 19.28 4.47 5.33
C GLU A 157 19.33 3.17 6.17
N GLY A 158 19.90 2.09 5.62
CA GLY A 158 19.94 0.78 6.28
C GLY A 158 18.56 0.18 6.51
N CYS A 159 17.59 0.45 5.63
CA CYS A 159 16.27 -0.14 5.66
C CYS A 159 16.29 -1.52 5.02
N SER A 160 15.63 -2.51 5.63
CA SER A 160 15.45 -3.85 5.06
C SER A 160 14.25 -3.94 4.10
N SER A 161 13.35 -2.95 4.16
CA SER A 161 12.09 -3.01 3.42
C SER A 161 11.60 -1.64 3.00
N ILE A 162 10.89 -1.63 1.87
CA ILE A 162 10.16 -0.48 1.34
C ILE A 162 8.67 -0.75 1.50
N VAL A 163 7.94 0.19 2.10
CA VAL A 163 6.53 0.04 2.43
C VAL A 163 5.68 1.01 1.62
N LEU A 164 4.72 0.47 0.88
CA LEU A 164 3.92 1.18 -0.10
C LEU A 164 2.45 1.20 0.30
N GLY A 165 1.77 2.34 0.07
CA GLY A 165 0.38 2.57 0.42
C GLY A 165 -0.66 1.95 -0.54
N HIS A 166 -0.33 0.88 -1.26
CA HIS A 166 -1.30 0.20 -2.12
C HIS A 166 -2.31 -0.58 -1.28
N HIS A 167 -3.58 -0.39 -1.57
CA HIS A 167 -4.69 -0.99 -0.85
C HIS A 167 -5.38 -2.11 -1.66
N ARG A 168 -6.40 -2.76 -1.07
CA ARG A 168 -7.15 -3.88 -1.67
C ARG A 168 -7.66 -3.57 -3.08
N ASP A 169 -8.17 -2.37 -3.29
CA ASP A 169 -8.79 -2.01 -4.57
C ASP A 169 -7.73 -1.80 -5.66
N ASP A 170 -6.52 -1.29 -5.33
CA ASP A 170 -5.38 -1.26 -6.25
C ASP A 170 -4.96 -2.67 -6.71
N ILE A 171 -4.97 -3.63 -5.78
CA ILE A 171 -4.66 -5.04 -6.07
C ILE A 171 -5.68 -5.61 -7.05
N LEU A 172 -6.97 -5.35 -6.83
CA LEU A 172 -8.04 -5.77 -7.74
C LEU A 172 -7.93 -5.09 -9.11
N GLU A 173 -7.75 -3.77 -9.13
CA GLU A 173 -7.56 -3.03 -10.39
C GLU A 173 -6.39 -3.60 -11.19
N THR A 174 -5.26 -3.85 -10.54
CA THR A 174 -4.08 -4.43 -11.19
C THR A 174 -4.34 -5.84 -11.69
N PHE A 175 -5.09 -6.66 -10.93
CA PHE A 175 -5.50 -7.99 -11.38
C PHE A 175 -6.33 -7.92 -12.66
N PHE A 176 -7.36 -7.07 -12.70
CA PHE A 176 -8.19 -6.93 -13.89
C PHE A 176 -7.46 -6.29 -15.06
N MET A 177 -6.52 -5.37 -14.83
CA MET A 177 -5.63 -4.85 -15.87
C MET A 177 -4.80 -5.98 -16.49
N ASN A 178 -4.21 -6.85 -15.68
CA ASN A 178 -3.44 -8.00 -16.17
C ASN A 178 -4.32 -9.03 -16.87
N LEU A 179 -5.53 -9.28 -16.35
CA LEU A 179 -6.48 -10.22 -16.91
C LEU A 179 -6.96 -9.78 -18.32
N PHE A 180 -7.39 -8.52 -18.46
CA PHE A 180 -8.00 -8.03 -19.69
C PHE A 180 -6.99 -7.56 -20.75
N HIS A 181 -5.84 -7.07 -20.31
CA HIS A 181 -4.86 -6.47 -21.23
C HIS A 181 -3.52 -7.20 -21.25
N GLY A 182 -3.20 -7.96 -20.20
CA GLY A 182 -1.93 -8.66 -20.08
C GLY A 182 -1.99 -10.18 -20.34
N GLY A 183 -3.20 -10.77 -20.42
CA GLY A 183 -3.37 -12.23 -20.55
C GLY A 183 -2.75 -13.02 -19.39
N ARG A 184 -2.75 -12.44 -18.17
CA ARG A 184 -2.09 -13.04 -17.00
C ARG A 184 -2.96 -12.96 -15.77
N LEU A 185 -3.00 -14.07 -15.01
CA LEU A 185 -3.60 -14.13 -13.68
C LEU A 185 -2.56 -13.66 -12.63
N ALA A 186 -2.31 -12.37 -12.57
CA ALA A 186 -1.32 -11.78 -11.69
C ALA A 186 -1.79 -10.42 -11.15
N THR A 187 -1.31 -10.07 -9.96
CA THR A 187 -1.57 -8.78 -9.34
C THR A 187 -0.32 -8.27 -8.60
N MET A 188 -0.47 -7.19 -7.81
CA MET A 188 0.57 -6.71 -6.91
C MET A 188 0.61 -7.60 -5.65
N PRO A 189 1.68 -8.37 -5.40
CA PRO A 189 1.75 -9.18 -4.19
C PRO A 189 1.90 -8.29 -2.95
N PRO A 190 1.31 -8.68 -1.80
CA PRO A 190 1.46 -7.95 -0.54
C PRO A 190 2.89 -7.91 0.00
N LYS A 191 3.68 -8.94 -0.31
CA LYS A 191 5.11 -9.04 0.00
C LYS A 191 5.86 -9.51 -1.24
N LEU A 192 6.95 -8.84 -1.58
CA LEU A 192 7.79 -9.16 -2.72
C LEU A 192 9.26 -8.90 -2.35
N LEU A 193 10.15 -9.77 -2.73
CA LEU A 193 11.59 -9.52 -2.70
C LEU A 193 11.99 -8.83 -4.02
N ASN A 194 12.86 -7.82 -3.96
CA ASN A 194 13.37 -7.18 -5.19
C ASN A 194 14.25 -8.14 -6.00
N GLU A 195 14.60 -7.76 -7.22
CA GLU A 195 15.39 -8.60 -8.13
C GLU A 195 16.81 -8.85 -7.60
N GLU A 196 17.38 -7.91 -6.85
CA GLU A 196 18.69 -8.00 -6.22
C GLU A 196 18.69 -8.89 -4.97
N GLY A 197 17.53 -9.23 -4.43
CA GLY A 197 17.38 -10.12 -3.28
C GLY A 197 17.71 -9.52 -1.92
N ASP A 198 17.82 -8.20 -1.81
CA ASP A 198 18.27 -7.50 -0.60
C ASP A 198 17.19 -6.64 0.08
N LEU A 199 16.08 -6.32 -0.61
CA LEU A 199 15.03 -5.47 -0.09
C LEU A 199 13.64 -6.09 -0.28
N PHE A 200 12.84 -6.09 0.78
CA PHE A 200 11.43 -6.44 0.66
C PHE A 200 10.58 -5.22 0.28
N LEU A 201 9.54 -5.47 -0.51
CA LEU A 201 8.46 -4.51 -0.78
C LEU A 201 7.20 -5.01 -0.08
N TYR A 202 6.67 -4.19 0.83
CA TYR A 202 5.48 -4.51 1.60
C TYR A 202 4.29 -3.61 1.23
N ARG A 203 3.09 -4.17 1.30
CA ARG A 203 1.81 -3.47 1.11
C ARG A 203 0.86 -3.79 2.26
N PRO A 204 1.07 -3.20 3.44
CA PRO A 204 0.27 -3.53 4.63
C PRO A 204 -1.21 -3.18 4.50
N LEU A 205 -1.57 -2.23 3.60
CA LEU A 205 -2.97 -1.90 3.31
C LEU A 205 -3.68 -2.91 2.38
N ALA A 206 -3.04 -4.05 2.05
CA ALA A 206 -3.57 -5.02 1.09
C ALA A 206 -5.01 -5.50 1.38
N PHE A 207 -5.46 -5.51 2.64
CA PHE A 207 -6.82 -5.89 3.04
C PHE A 207 -7.76 -4.70 3.26
N VAL A 208 -7.23 -3.47 3.26
CA VAL A 208 -8.00 -2.24 3.49
C VAL A 208 -8.66 -1.77 2.21
N SER A 209 -9.93 -1.35 2.29
CA SER A 209 -10.62 -0.78 1.13
C SER A 209 -10.21 0.67 0.87
N GLU A 210 -10.25 1.09 -0.41
CA GLU A 210 -10.03 2.50 -0.79
C GLU A 210 -10.96 3.45 -0.02
N LEU A 211 -12.23 3.06 0.12
CA LEU A 211 -13.26 3.85 0.84
C LEU A 211 -12.90 4.06 2.31
N ASP A 212 -12.30 3.06 2.96
CA ASP A 212 -11.86 3.19 4.36
C ASP A 212 -10.65 4.13 4.47
N CYS A 213 -9.70 4.06 3.54
CA CYS A 213 -8.58 5.01 3.46
C CYS A 213 -9.07 6.44 3.24
N GLU A 214 -10.04 6.64 2.34
CA GLU A 214 -10.63 7.95 2.06
C GLU A 214 -11.33 8.53 3.29
N LYS A 215 -12.21 7.75 3.92
CA LYS A 215 -12.92 8.16 5.16
C LYS A 215 -11.95 8.50 6.28
N PHE A 216 -10.89 7.71 6.43
CA PHE A 216 -9.88 7.90 7.45
C PHE A 216 -9.07 9.18 7.21
N ALA A 217 -8.60 9.38 5.98
CA ALA A 217 -7.82 10.57 5.61
C ALA A 217 -8.64 11.86 5.73
N ASN A 218 -9.91 11.83 5.31
CA ASN A 218 -10.82 12.97 5.44
C ASN A 218 -11.11 13.29 6.91
N ALA A 219 -11.30 12.28 7.75
CA ALA A 219 -11.56 12.48 9.19
C ALA A 219 -10.37 13.13 9.91
N LEU A 220 -9.14 12.79 9.53
CA LEU A 220 -7.91 13.36 10.08
C LEU A 220 -7.46 14.65 9.39
N LYS A 221 -8.17 15.07 8.33
CA LYS A 221 -7.86 16.29 7.56
C LYS A 221 -6.41 16.36 7.08
N PHE A 222 -5.89 15.25 6.55
CA PHE A 222 -4.53 15.25 6.02
C PHE A 222 -4.36 16.25 4.88
N PRO A 223 -3.19 16.90 4.75
CA PRO A 223 -2.90 17.83 3.66
C PRO A 223 -2.60 17.05 2.37
N ILE A 224 -3.67 16.53 1.71
CA ILE A 224 -3.54 15.67 0.54
C ILE A 224 -3.02 16.47 -0.65
N ILE A 225 -1.97 15.94 -1.27
CA ILE A 225 -1.41 16.46 -2.53
C ILE A 225 -2.13 15.74 -3.69
N PRO A 226 -2.72 16.46 -4.65
CA PRO A 226 -3.36 15.86 -5.82
C PRO A 226 -2.39 15.01 -6.64
N CYS A 227 -2.88 13.88 -7.18
CA CYS A 227 -2.04 12.90 -7.89
C CYS A 227 -2.00 13.10 -9.42
N ASP A 228 -2.68 14.13 -9.94
CA ASP A 228 -2.90 14.40 -11.37
C ASP A 228 -1.87 15.35 -12.02
N LEU A 229 -0.84 15.70 -11.28
CA LEU A 229 0.19 16.67 -11.69
C LEU A 229 0.99 16.25 -12.94
N CYS A 230 1.04 14.96 -13.27
CA CYS A 230 1.82 14.46 -14.41
C CYS A 230 1.06 14.37 -15.74
N GLY A 231 -0.27 14.53 -15.75
CA GLY A 231 -1.09 14.52 -16.98
C GLY A 231 -1.03 13.22 -17.80
N SER A 232 -0.67 12.07 -17.20
CA SER A 232 -0.47 10.83 -17.95
C SER A 232 -1.80 10.13 -18.29
N GLN A 233 -1.87 9.50 -19.48
CA GLN A 233 -3.06 8.81 -19.99
C GLN A 233 -3.26 7.38 -19.47
N ASP A 234 -2.34 6.82 -18.67
CA ASP A 234 -2.50 5.49 -18.06
C ASP A 234 -3.74 5.39 -17.14
N GLY A 235 -4.32 6.56 -16.82
CA GLY A 235 -5.57 6.66 -16.09
C GLY A 235 -6.78 6.06 -16.81
N LEU A 236 -6.84 6.01 -18.14
CA LEU A 236 -8.04 5.62 -18.86
C LEU A 236 -8.40 4.14 -18.66
N GLN A 237 -7.46 3.22 -18.87
CA GLN A 237 -7.73 1.79 -18.66
C GLN A 237 -8.02 1.49 -17.20
N ARG A 238 -7.21 2.04 -16.29
CA ARG A 238 -7.45 1.88 -14.85
C ARG A 238 -8.78 2.48 -14.41
N GLN A 239 -9.16 3.65 -14.94
CA GLN A 239 -10.47 4.26 -14.68
C GLN A 239 -11.63 3.40 -15.20
N GLN A 240 -11.49 2.78 -16.38
CA GLN A 240 -12.50 1.84 -16.91
C GLN A 240 -12.67 0.62 -15.99
N ILE A 241 -11.56 0.03 -15.52
CA ILE A 241 -11.60 -1.07 -14.55
C ILE A 241 -12.23 -0.62 -13.23
N LYS A 242 -11.86 0.55 -12.72
CA LYS A 242 -12.44 1.11 -11.50
C LYS A 242 -13.96 1.30 -11.64
N LYS A 243 -14.41 1.83 -12.79
CA LYS A 243 -15.83 1.97 -13.09
C LYS A 243 -16.54 0.61 -13.11
N LEU A 244 -15.99 -0.39 -13.80
CA LEU A 244 -16.52 -1.74 -13.84
C LEU A 244 -16.68 -2.34 -12.42
N LEU A 245 -15.65 -2.22 -11.60
CA LEU A 245 -15.68 -2.70 -10.21
C LEU A 245 -16.70 -1.96 -9.35
N ASN A 246 -16.87 -0.64 -9.56
CA ASN A 246 -17.90 0.16 -8.89
C ASN A 246 -19.31 -0.29 -9.30
N ASP A 247 -19.54 -0.50 -10.60
CA ASP A 247 -20.81 -0.96 -11.12
C ASP A 247 -21.20 -2.35 -10.57
N TRP A 248 -20.22 -3.25 -10.44
CA TRP A 248 -20.44 -4.56 -9.82
C TRP A 248 -20.74 -4.46 -8.33
N GLU A 249 -19.98 -3.64 -7.60
CA GLU A 249 -20.21 -3.44 -6.17
C GLU A 249 -21.56 -2.80 -5.88
N SER A 250 -22.01 -1.84 -6.71
CA SER A 250 -23.31 -1.18 -6.54
C SER A 250 -24.49 -2.13 -6.77
N ARG A 251 -24.38 -3.05 -7.75
CA ARG A 251 -25.41 -4.07 -8.03
C ARG A 251 -25.42 -5.21 -7.03
N THR A 252 -24.24 -5.54 -6.49
CA THR A 252 -24.06 -6.65 -5.56
C THR A 252 -23.05 -6.27 -4.50
N PRO A 253 -23.49 -5.65 -3.39
CA PRO A 253 -22.59 -5.23 -2.31
C PRO A 253 -21.74 -6.40 -1.77
N GLY A 254 -20.47 -6.13 -1.52
CA GLY A 254 -19.49 -7.15 -1.10
C GLY A 254 -18.82 -7.90 -2.26
N ARG A 255 -19.12 -7.58 -3.51
CA ARG A 255 -18.52 -8.23 -4.68
C ARG A 255 -17.00 -8.07 -4.71
N ARG A 256 -16.49 -6.89 -4.39
CA ARG A 256 -15.03 -6.66 -4.32
C ARG A 256 -14.35 -7.58 -3.30
N GLN A 257 -15.00 -7.83 -2.16
CA GLN A 257 -14.45 -8.73 -1.15
C GLN A 257 -14.44 -10.20 -1.64
N VAL A 258 -15.45 -10.64 -2.39
CA VAL A 258 -15.48 -11.98 -3.00
C VAL A 258 -14.37 -12.12 -4.04
N LEU A 259 -14.21 -11.14 -4.93
CA LEU A 259 -13.14 -11.11 -5.93
C LEU A 259 -11.76 -11.14 -5.27
N PHE A 260 -11.56 -10.37 -4.21
CA PHE A 260 -10.29 -10.35 -3.50
C PHE A 260 -9.98 -11.72 -2.85
N ARG A 261 -10.99 -12.34 -2.23
CA ARG A 261 -10.83 -13.70 -1.65
C ARG A 261 -10.48 -14.74 -2.71
N SER A 262 -10.97 -14.62 -3.94
CA SER A 262 -10.64 -15.57 -5.00
C SER A 262 -9.14 -15.55 -5.36
N LEU A 263 -8.46 -14.40 -5.23
CA LEU A 263 -7.02 -14.29 -5.40
C LEU A 263 -6.22 -15.06 -4.33
N MET A 264 -6.83 -15.30 -3.18
CA MET A 264 -6.22 -16.05 -2.07
C MET A 264 -6.60 -17.54 -2.08
N ASN A 265 -7.45 -17.97 -3.02
CA ASN A 265 -7.99 -19.33 -3.09
C ASN A 265 -7.84 -19.93 -4.50
N ALA A 266 -6.66 -19.78 -5.09
CA ALA A 266 -6.35 -20.39 -6.37
C ALA A 266 -6.31 -21.94 -6.22
N ARG A 267 -6.87 -22.64 -7.22
CA ARG A 267 -6.78 -24.09 -7.34
C ARG A 267 -5.93 -24.43 -8.55
N PRO A 268 -4.64 -24.73 -8.38
CA PRO A 268 -3.71 -24.98 -9.48
C PRO A 268 -4.21 -26.03 -10.47
N SER A 269 -4.75 -27.15 -10.00
CA SER A 269 -5.32 -28.23 -10.83
C SER A 269 -6.55 -27.85 -11.66
N HIS A 270 -7.13 -26.67 -11.41
CA HIS A 270 -8.29 -26.15 -12.16
C HIS A 270 -7.93 -24.92 -13.01
N LEU A 271 -6.64 -24.60 -13.10
CA LEU A 271 -6.08 -23.62 -14.02
C LEU A 271 -5.34 -24.33 -15.14
N LEU A 272 -5.17 -23.69 -16.30
CA LEU A 272 -4.57 -24.34 -17.48
C LEU A 272 -3.04 -24.18 -17.54
N ASP A 273 -2.42 -23.64 -16.50
CA ASP A 273 -0.97 -23.38 -16.45
C ASP A 273 -0.23 -24.65 -16.02
N THR A 274 0.49 -25.27 -16.97
CA THR A 274 1.28 -26.49 -16.74
C THR A 274 2.49 -26.29 -15.83
N LYS A 275 2.89 -25.03 -15.55
CA LYS A 275 3.94 -24.73 -14.58
C LYS A 275 3.41 -24.75 -13.15
N LEU A 276 2.09 -24.53 -12.96
CA LEU A 276 1.44 -24.56 -11.65
C LEU A 276 0.96 -25.96 -11.27
N PHE A 277 0.60 -26.79 -12.28
CA PHE A 277 0.10 -28.14 -12.07
C PHE A 277 0.54 -29.06 -13.21
N ASP A 278 1.09 -30.22 -12.84
CA ASP A 278 1.51 -31.24 -13.80
C ASP A 278 0.33 -32.17 -14.15
N PHE A 279 -0.36 -31.88 -15.25
CA PHE A 279 -1.47 -32.68 -15.77
C PHE A 279 -1.01 -34.05 -16.33
N THR A 280 0.28 -34.17 -16.68
CA THR A 280 0.82 -35.40 -17.26
C THR A 280 1.07 -36.47 -16.21
N SER A 281 1.21 -36.11 -14.96
CA SER A 281 1.40 -37.01 -13.82
C SER A 281 0.09 -37.68 -13.33
N LEU A 282 -1.06 -37.29 -13.85
CA LEU A 282 -2.36 -37.86 -13.44
C LEU A 282 -2.45 -39.33 -13.88
N GLN A 283 -2.68 -40.23 -12.93
CA GLN A 283 -2.93 -41.64 -13.16
C GLN A 283 -4.30 -42.02 -12.62
N LYS A 284 -4.96 -43.01 -13.26
CA LYS A 284 -6.15 -43.63 -12.72
C LYS A 284 -5.73 -44.62 -11.65
N ASP A 285 -6.36 -44.57 -10.49
CA ASP A 285 -6.26 -45.68 -9.54
C ASP A 285 -6.93 -46.90 -10.19
N GLY A 286 -6.15 -47.99 -10.36
CA GLY A 286 -6.56 -49.22 -11.02
C GLY A 286 -7.58 -50.00 -10.19
#